data_b0669a8d091f4723b04211506d06b313
#
_entry.id   b0669a8d091f4723b04211506d06b313
#
_cell.length_a   1.000
_cell.length_b   1.000
_cell.length_c   1.000
_cell.angle_alpha   90.00
_cell.angle_beta   90.00
_cell.angle_gamma   90.00
#
_symmetry.space_group_name_H-M   'P 1'
#
loop_
_entity.id
_entity.type
_entity.pdbx_description
1 polymer ?
#
loop_
_entity_poly.entity_id
_entity_poly.type
_entity_poly.pdbx_seq_one_letter_code
_entity_poly.pdbx_strand_id
1 'polypeptide(L)'
;NPTGATATREFYEELVAWAKKYEVGIISDFAYGAIGFDGEQPLSFMELPGAKDVGIEFYTFSKTFNMAGWRVAFAVGNADIIDALNLIQDHLFVSIFPALQYTGIDALKAPERDAEINKIVDRYETRRNAFIQAAEKIGWKAFVPKGTFYAWMEVPKGYSSEEFADLLLNEAGVAVAPGNGFGEYGEGYVRIGLLIELERLEEAVDRIAKLNLFK
;
A
#
# COMPACT_ATOMS: atom_id res chain seq x y z
N ASN A 1 -0.92 3.56 -0.56
CA ASN A 1 -0.25 3.58 -1.83
C ASN A 1 -0.77 4.75 -2.65
N PRO A 2 0.07 5.72 -2.98
CA PRO A 2 1.54 5.69 -2.92
C PRO A 2 2.17 6.24 -1.64
N THR A 3 1.45 7.02 -0.83
CA THR A 3 2.01 7.88 0.23
C THR A 3 2.50 7.14 1.47
N GLY A 4 1.98 5.94 1.74
CA GLY A 4 2.23 5.23 3.00
C GLY A 4 1.48 5.78 4.22
N ALA A 5 0.53 6.70 4.02
CA ALA A 5 -0.34 7.18 5.08
C ALA A 5 -1.41 6.13 5.45
N THR A 6 -1.86 6.16 6.70
CA THR A 6 -2.96 5.36 7.23
C THR A 6 -4.11 6.27 7.62
N ALA A 7 -5.35 5.79 7.47
CA ALA A 7 -6.53 6.53 7.90
C ALA A 7 -6.66 6.51 9.43
N THR A 8 -7.13 7.61 10.00
CA THR A 8 -7.46 7.68 11.43
C THR A 8 -8.90 7.24 11.70
N ARG A 9 -9.22 6.98 12.97
CA ARG A 9 -10.58 6.65 13.38
C ARG A 9 -11.53 7.80 13.10
N GLU A 10 -11.13 9.03 13.42
CA GLU A 10 -11.92 10.24 13.22
C GLU A 10 -12.26 10.44 11.74
N PHE A 11 -11.27 10.24 10.84
CA PHE A 11 -11.52 10.30 9.40
C PHE A 11 -12.59 9.30 8.96
N TYR A 12 -12.53 8.05 9.43
CA TYR A 12 -13.55 7.05 9.08
C TYR A 12 -14.91 7.34 9.70
N GLU A 13 -14.98 7.86 10.92
CA GLU A 13 -16.23 8.27 11.54
C GLU A 13 -16.92 9.39 10.74
N GLU A 14 -16.17 10.41 10.34
CA GLU A 14 -16.65 11.47 9.45
C GLU A 14 -17.09 10.91 8.09
N LEU A 15 -16.33 10.00 7.51
CA LEU A 15 -16.64 9.37 6.22
C LEU A 15 -17.94 8.58 6.28
N VAL A 16 -18.19 7.79 7.34
CA VAL A 16 -19.44 7.05 7.53
C VAL A 16 -20.62 8.00 7.67
N ALA A 17 -20.47 9.08 8.46
CA ALA A 17 -21.53 10.08 8.63
C ALA A 17 -21.83 10.79 7.31
N TRP A 18 -20.80 11.15 6.55
CA TRP A 18 -20.94 11.77 5.24
C TRP A 18 -21.62 10.84 4.24
N ALA A 19 -21.19 9.56 4.17
CA ALA A 19 -21.76 8.56 3.29
C ALA A 19 -23.26 8.35 3.54
N LYS A 20 -23.68 8.27 4.82
CA LYS A 20 -25.10 8.20 5.21
C LYS A 20 -25.89 9.43 4.80
N LYS A 21 -25.31 10.62 5.02
CA LYS A 21 -25.97 11.90 4.71
C LYS A 21 -26.25 12.11 3.22
N TYR A 22 -25.30 11.65 2.38
CA TYR A 22 -25.36 11.90 0.94
C TYR A 22 -25.72 10.65 0.13
N GLU A 23 -26.03 9.54 0.80
CA GLU A 23 -26.40 8.25 0.18
C GLU A 23 -25.34 7.76 -0.80
N VAL A 24 -24.05 7.88 -0.41
CA VAL A 24 -22.90 7.47 -1.22
C VAL A 24 -22.33 6.16 -0.70
N GLY A 25 -22.11 5.18 -1.60
CA GLY A 25 -21.45 3.92 -1.26
C GLY A 25 -19.94 4.11 -1.11
N ILE A 26 -19.35 3.51 -0.07
CA ILE A 26 -17.91 3.54 0.19
C ILE A 26 -17.27 2.22 -0.26
N ILE A 27 -16.18 2.31 -1.00
CA ILE A 27 -15.30 1.19 -1.32
C ILE A 27 -13.96 1.45 -0.65
N SER A 28 -13.63 0.66 0.37
CA SER A 28 -12.35 0.70 1.06
C SER A 28 -11.37 -0.29 0.43
N ASP A 29 -10.26 0.19 -0.13
CA ASP A 29 -9.15 -0.65 -0.60
C ASP A 29 -8.17 -0.88 0.55
N PHE A 30 -8.36 -1.99 1.29
CA PHE A 30 -7.58 -2.36 2.46
C PHE A 30 -6.48 -3.39 2.14
N ALA A 31 -5.90 -3.27 0.94
CA ALA A 31 -4.90 -4.22 0.44
C ALA A 31 -3.65 -4.34 1.33
N TYR A 32 -3.34 -3.33 2.14
CA TYR A 32 -2.18 -3.29 3.04
C TYR A 32 -2.58 -3.34 4.52
N GLY A 33 -3.78 -3.80 4.83
CA GLY A 33 -4.35 -3.77 6.18
C GLY A 33 -3.54 -4.48 7.27
N ALA A 34 -2.67 -5.43 6.91
CA ALA A 34 -1.77 -6.06 7.87
C ALA A 34 -0.34 -5.49 7.86
N ILE A 35 -0.03 -4.53 6.98
CA ILE A 35 1.32 -3.96 6.86
C ILE A 35 1.31 -2.55 7.48
N GLY A 36 1.34 -2.51 8.80
CA GLY A 36 1.55 -1.32 9.60
C GLY A 36 2.89 -1.38 10.32
N PHE A 37 3.44 -0.25 10.68
CA PHE A 37 4.76 -0.11 11.27
C PHE A 37 4.70 0.59 12.63
N ASP A 38 5.81 0.55 13.36
CA ASP A 38 5.96 1.19 14.68
C ASP A 38 4.99 0.62 15.74
N GLY A 39 4.59 -0.65 15.58
CA GLY A 39 3.64 -1.34 16.47
C GLY A 39 2.18 -0.95 16.25
N GLU A 40 1.88 -0.12 15.25
CA GLU A 40 0.52 0.27 14.89
C GLU A 40 0.02 -0.56 13.70
N GLN A 41 -1.24 -0.99 13.75
CA GLN A 41 -1.90 -1.61 12.61
C GLN A 41 -2.86 -0.63 11.95
N PRO A 42 -2.92 -0.59 10.60
CA PRO A 42 -3.93 0.18 9.90
C PRO A 42 -5.34 -0.21 10.37
N LEU A 43 -6.18 0.79 10.65
CA LEU A 43 -7.56 0.58 11.06
C LEU A 43 -8.39 0.10 9.87
N SER A 44 -9.15 -0.99 10.06
CA SER A 44 -10.15 -1.42 9.09
C SER A 44 -11.36 -0.49 9.10
N PHE A 45 -11.84 -0.10 7.91
CA PHE A 45 -13.10 0.65 7.80
C PHE A 45 -14.28 -0.13 8.40
N MET A 46 -14.24 -1.47 8.31
CA MET A 46 -15.29 -2.34 8.86
C MET A 46 -15.36 -2.40 10.39
N GLU A 47 -14.36 -1.85 11.11
CA GLU A 47 -14.40 -1.72 12.57
C GLU A 47 -15.28 -0.56 13.05
N LEU A 48 -15.66 0.36 12.15
CA LEU A 48 -16.44 1.54 12.51
C LEU A 48 -17.92 1.21 12.60
N PRO A 49 -18.63 1.73 13.64
CA PRO A 49 -20.07 1.59 13.74
C PRO A 49 -20.77 2.18 12.50
N GLY A 50 -21.59 1.37 11.86
CA GLY A 50 -22.34 1.80 10.67
C GLY A 50 -21.58 1.75 9.35
N ALA A 51 -20.31 1.32 9.32
CA ALA A 51 -19.56 1.14 8.09
C ALA A 51 -20.22 0.11 7.15
N LYS A 52 -20.73 -0.99 7.72
CA LYS A 52 -21.45 -2.04 6.96
C LYS A 52 -22.80 -1.57 6.38
N ASP A 53 -23.33 -0.44 6.85
CA ASP A 53 -24.55 0.11 6.28
C ASP A 53 -24.26 0.84 4.95
N VAL A 54 -23.05 1.37 4.80
CA VAL A 54 -22.71 2.31 3.71
C VAL A 54 -21.59 1.82 2.77
N GLY A 55 -20.90 0.70 3.07
CA GLY A 55 -19.77 0.35 2.23
C GLY A 55 -19.29 -1.07 2.34
N ILE A 56 -18.28 -1.36 1.53
CA ILE A 56 -17.54 -2.61 1.51
C ILE A 56 -16.05 -2.34 1.63
N GLU A 57 -15.32 -3.34 2.11
CA GLU A 57 -13.86 -3.32 2.18
C GLU A 57 -13.27 -4.51 1.45
N PHE A 58 -12.26 -4.25 0.61
CA PHE A 58 -11.50 -5.27 -0.10
C PHE A 58 -10.22 -5.61 0.64
N TYR A 59 -10.00 -6.90 0.86
CA TYR A 59 -8.79 -7.46 1.41
C TYR A 59 -8.14 -8.43 0.40
N THR A 60 -6.82 -8.35 0.23
CA THR A 60 -6.09 -9.23 -0.69
C THR A 60 -5.06 -10.08 0.02
N PHE A 61 -4.90 -11.32 -0.42
CA PHE A 61 -3.82 -12.20 0.01
C PHE A 61 -2.47 -11.79 -0.58
N SER A 62 -2.47 -10.96 -1.63
CA SER A 62 -1.28 -10.57 -2.37
C SER A 62 -0.17 -9.97 -1.52
N LYS A 63 -0.53 -9.15 -0.51
CA LYS A 63 0.42 -8.38 0.29
C LYS A 63 0.69 -9.05 1.64
N THR A 64 -0.37 -9.33 2.39
CA THR A 64 -0.29 -9.91 3.73
C THR A 64 0.36 -11.29 3.74
N PHE A 65 0.07 -12.12 2.74
CA PHE A 65 0.55 -13.50 2.66
C PHE A 65 1.60 -13.70 1.56
N ASN A 66 2.10 -12.62 0.97
CA ASN A 66 3.05 -12.68 -0.15
C ASN A 66 2.57 -13.55 -1.34
N MET A 67 1.25 -13.56 -1.56
CA MET A 67 0.55 -14.39 -2.55
C MET A 67 0.11 -13.60 -3.79
N ALA A 68 0.91 -12.63 -4.24
CA ALA A 68 0.54 -11.73 -5.34
C ALA A 68 0.22 -12.47 -6.65
N GLY A 69 0.94 -13.54 -6.96
CA GLY A 69 0.73 -14.37 -8.16
C GLY A 69 -0.55 -15.22 -8.13
N TRP A 70 -1.14 -15.42 -6.96
CA TRP A 70 -2.34 -16.27 -6.78
C TRP A 70 -3.64 -15.58 -7.20
N ARG A 71 -3.67 -14.26 -7.26
CA ARG A 71 -4.83 -13.45 -7.68
C ARG A 71 -6.09 -13.71 -6.87
N VAL A 72 -5.97 -13.78 -5.53
CA VAL A 72 -7.07 -14.01 -4.59
C VAL A 72 -7.27 -12.80 -3.69
N ALA A 73 -8.52 -12.40 -3.56
CA ALA A 73 -8.99 -11.34 -2.68
C ALA A 73 -10.41 -11.68 -2.20
N PHE A 74 -10.89 -10.96 -1.21
CA PHE A 74 -12.29 -11.03 -0.78
C PHE A 74 -12.80 -9.62 -0.41
N ALA A 75 -14.11 -9.47 -0.43
CA ALA A 75 -14.78 -8.26 0.02
C ALA A 75 -15.75 -8.59 1.16
N VAL A 76 -15.88 -7.67 2.11
CA VAL A 76 -16.82 -7.76 3.22
C VAL A 76 -17.53 -6.43 3.41
N GLY A 77 -18.77 -6.42 3.88
CA GLY A 77 -19.47 -5.18 4.21
C GLY A 77 -20.96 -5.20 3.90
N ASN A 78 -21.46 -4.16 3.26
CA ASN A 78 -22.87 -3.98 2.94
C ASN A 78 -23.40 -5.13 2.05
N ALA A 79 -24.52 -5.76 2.46
CA ALA A 79 -25.05 -6.95 1.79
C ALA A 79 -25.48 -6.67 0.36
N ASP A 80 -26.16 -5.56 0.10
CA ASP A 80 -26.68 -5.23 -1.24
C ASP A 80 -25.53 -4.98 -2.23
N ILE A 81 -24.43 -4.34 -1.75
CA ILE A 81 -23.24 -4.11 -2.58
C ILE A 81 -22.51 -5.45 -2.82
N ILE A 82 -22.40 -6.31 -1.82
CA ILE A 82 -21.81 -7.66 -1.98
C ILE A 82 -22.61 -8.51 -2.95
N ASP A 83 -23.94 -8.48 -2.89
CA ASP A 83 -24.80 -9.21 -3.82
C ASP A 83 -24.63 -8.70 -5.25
N ALA A 84 -24.55 -7.39 -5.45
CA ALA A 84 -24.26 -6.81 -6.76
C ALA A 84 -22.86 -7.22 -7.27
N LEU A 85 -21.85 -7.25 -6.37
CA LEU A 85 -20.51 -7.71 -6.72
C LEU A 85 -20.49 -9.19 -7.11
N ASN A 86 -21.21 -10.05 -6.38
CA ASN A 86 -21.36 -11.47 -6.71
C ASN A 86 -22.01 -11.65 -8.09
N LEU A 87 -23.05 -10.89 -8.38
CA LEU A 87 -23.71 -10.94 -9.69
C LEU A 87 -22.73 -10.58 -10.84
N ILE A 88 -21.92 -9.56 -10.65
CA ILE A 88 -20.86 -9.18 -11.62
C ILE A 88 -19.84 -10.30 -11.75
N GLN A 89 -19.40 -10.85 -10.62
CA GLN A 89 -18.43 -11.96 -10.59
C GLN A 89 -18.94 -13.16 -11.39
N ASP A 90 -20.18 -13.58 -11.15
CA ASP A 90 -20.79 -14.75 -11.80
C ASP A 90 -20.92 -14.58 -13.33
N HIS A 91 -21.22 -13.36 -13.78
CA HIS A 91 -21.42 -13.09 -15.20
C HIS A 91 -20.14 -12.75 -15.98
N LEU A 92 -19.13 -12.16 -15.33
CA LEU A 92 -17.90 -11.77 -16.02
C LEU A 92 -16.76 -12.79 -15.84
N PHE A 93 -16.67 -13.44 -14.68
CA PHE A 93 -15.54 -14.30 -14.32
C PHE A 93 -15.94 -15.75 -14.04
N VAL A 94 -17.24 -16.03 -13.96
CA VAL A 94 -17.87 -17.33 -13.63
C VAL A 94 -17.55 -17.74 -12.20
N SER A 95 -16.32 -18.12 -11.87
CA SER A 95 -15.88 -18.31 -10.48
C SER A 95 -14.35 -18.32 -10.39
N ILE A 96 -13.85 -18.07 -9.18
CA ILE A 96 -12.45 -18.29 -8.85
C ILE A 96 -12.24 -19.80 -8.65
N PHE A 97 -11.17 -20.35 -9.21
CA PHE A 97 -10.83 -21.77 -9.09
C PHE A 97 -10.87 -22.22 -7.61
N PRO A 98 -11.68 -23.26 -7.27
CA PRO A 98 -11.94 -23.61 -5.87
C PRO A 98 -10.68 -23.89 -5.04
N ALA A 99 -9.63 -24.47 -5.64
CA ALA A 99 -8.39 -24.72 -4.92
C ALA A 99 -7.74 -23.43 -4.39
N LEU A 100 -7.85 -22.30 -5.11
CA LEU A 100 -7.38 -21.00 -4.64
C LEU A 100 -8.20 -20.49 -3.46
N GLN A 101 -9.52 -20.71 -3.48
CA GLN A 101 -10.41 -20.32 -2.39
C GLN A 101 -10.09 -21.11 -1.12
N TYR A 102 -9.91 -22.44 -1.23
CA TYR A 102 -9.51 -23.29 -0.10
C TYR A 102 -8.13 -22.90 0.44
N THR A 103 -7.17 -22.62 -0.44
CA THR A 103 -5.84 -22.12 0.00
C THR A 103 -5.96 -20.79 0.77
N GLY A 104 -6.84 -19.89 0.33
CA GLY A 104 -7.12 -18.65 1.08
C GLY A 104 -7.72 -18.92 2.47
N ILE A 105 -8.67 -19.86 2.54
CA ILE A 105 -9.26 -20.28 3.82
C ILE A 105 -8.20 -20.88 4.76
N ASP A 106 -7.34 -21.76 4.23
CA ASP A 106 -6.27 -22.38 5.00
C ASP A 106 -5.27 -21.34 5.50
N ALA A 107 -4.87 -20.38 4.67
CA ALA A 107 -3.99 -19.27 5.05
C ALA A 107 -4.60 -18.42 6.19
N LEU A 108 -5.90 -18.12 6.14
CA LEU A 108 -6.59 -17.36 7.19
C LEU A 108 -6.74 -18.15 8.50
N LYS A 109 -6.83 -19.49 8.44
CA LYS A 109 -7.03 -20.37 9.59
C LYS A 109 -5.74 -20.96 10.14
N ALA A 110 -4.60 -20.76 9.46
CA ALA A 110 -3.33 -21.32 9.88
C ALA A 110 -2.99 -20.88 11.32
N PRO A 111 -2.62 -21.82 12.21
CA PRO A 111 -2.25 -21.49 13.58
C PRO A 111 -1.09 -20.51 13.67
N GLU A 112 -0.16 -20.56 12.72
CA GLU A 112 1.03 -19.73 12.63
C GLU A 112 0.79 -18.41 11.86
N ARG A 113 -0.45 -18.15 11.41
CA ARG A 113 -0.80 -17.00 10.56
C ARG A 113 -0.18 -15.69 11.04
N ASP A 114 -0.43 -15.34 12.29
CA ASP A 114 -0.01 -14.04 12.82
C ASP A 114 1.53 -13.95 12.94
N ALA A 115 2.18 -15.07 13.32
CA ALA A 115 3.64 -15.14 13.38
C ALA A 115 4.28 -14.96 11.98
N GLU A 116 3.71 -15.55 10.95
CA GLU A 116 4.21 -15.41 9.59
C GLU A 116 3.94 -14.00 9.03
N ILE A 117 2.79 -13.42 9.31
CA ILE A 117 2.49 -12.02 8.95
C ILE A 117 3.49 -11.08 9.63
N ASN A 118 3.74 -11.25 10.92
CA ASN A 118 4.70 -10.41 11.66
C ASN A 118 6.10 -10.49 11.06
N LYS A 119 6.58 -11.65 10.64
CA LYS A 119 7.87 -11.77 9.93
C LYS A 119 7.93 -10.96 8.64
N ILE A 120 6.81 -10.87 7.92
CA ILE A 120 6.71 -10.06 6.70
C ILE A 120 6.74 -8.58 7.05
N VAL A 121 5.98 -8.17 8.07
CA VAL A 121 5.94 -6.78 8.57
C VAL A 121 7.32 -6.34 9.05
N ASP A 122 7.97 -7.11 9.92
CA ASP A 122 9.31 -6.83 10.46
C ASP A 122 10.35 -6.63 9.35
N ARG A 123 10.27 -7.44 8.30
CA ARG A 123 11.15 -7.30 7.13
C ARG A 123 10.94 -5.98 6.41
N TYR A 124 9.70 -5.59 6.17
CA TYR A 124 9.40 -4.31 5.50
C TYR A 124 9.68 -3.11 6.39
N GLU A 125 9.46 -3.22 7.68
CA GLU A 125 9.81 -2.17 8.64
C GLU A 125 11.33 -1.96 8.71
N THR A 126 12.10 -3.03 8.76
CA THR A 126 13.57 -2.96 8.70
C THR A 126 14.04 -2.27 7.42
N ARG A 127 13.47 -2.63 6.26
CA ARG A 127 13.80 -2.00 4.98
C ARG A 127 13.41 -0.54 4.93
N ARG A 128 12.19 -0.20 5.43
CA ARG A 128 11.72 1.18 5.56
C ARG A 128 12.70 2.02 6.38
N ASN A 129 13.03 1.54 7.57
CA ASN A 129 13.89 2.27 8.50
C ASN A 129 15.27 2.54 7.91
N ALA A 130 15.89 1.53 7.32
CA ALA A 130 17.20 1.67 6.69
C ALA A 130 17.17 2.61 5.47
N PHE A 131 16.17 2.47 4.60
CA PHE A 131 16.03 3.33 3.43
C PHE A 131 15.82 4.79 3.84
N ILE A 132 14.91 5.08 4.78
CA ILE A 132 14.64 6.44 5.26
C ILE A 132 15.89 7.03 5.89
N GLN A 133 16.59 6.28 6.76
CA GLN A 133 17.83 6.74 7.37
C GLN A 133 18.92 7.05 6.33
N ALA A 134 19.06 6.22 5.30
CA ALA A 134 20.02 6.45 4.23
C ALA A 134 19.64 7.69 3.39
N ALA A 135 18.36 7.86 3.06
CA ALA A 135 17.87 9.02 2.33
C ALA A 135 18.07 10.34 3.10
N GLU A 136 17.79 10.34 4.40
CA GLU A 136 18.01 11.51 5.26
C GLU A 136 19.49 11.94 5.33
N LYS A 137 20.42 10.97 5.38
CA LYS A 137 21.86 11.25 5.38
C LYS A 137 22.34 12.04 4.17
N ILE A 138 21.69 11.85 3.02
CA ILE A 138 22.01 12.57 1.79
C ILE A 138 21.16 13.84 1.59
N GLY A 139 20.26 14.15 2.54
CA GLY A 139 19.36 15.30 2.48
C GLY A 139 18.08 15.07 1.66
N TRP A 140 17.79 13.83 1.26
CA TRP A 140 16.57 13.49 0.52
C TRP A 140 15.40 13.33 1.48
N LYS A 141 14.47 14.27 1.42
CA LYS A 141 13.32 14.29 2.32
C LYS A 141 12.29 13.25 1.96
N ALA A 142 11.78 12.57 2.97
CA ALA A 142 10.74 11.57 2.88
C ALA A 142 9.59 11.85 3.83
N PHE A 143 8.39 11.49 3.40
CA PHE A 143 7.32 11.20 4.33
C PHE A 143 7.56 9.78 4.87
N VAL A 144 7.72 9.64 6.20
CA VAL A 144 7.96 8.33 6.83
C VAL A 144 6.69 7.47 6.71
N PRO A 145 6.70 6.37 5.94
CA PRO A 145 5.50 5.55 5.76
C PRO A 145 5.03 4.92 7.06
N LYS A 146 3.75 5.02 7.35
CA LYS A 146 3.09 4.35 8.47
C LYS A 146 2.67 2.91 8.14
N GLY A 147 2.60 2.58 6.87
CA GLY A 147 2.27 1.26 6.37
C GLY A 147 2.67 1.11 4.91
N THR A 148 2.30 -0.01 4.29
CA THR A 148 2.69 -0.43 2.95
C THR A 148 4.19 -0.77 2.85
N PHE A 149 4.65 -1.08 1.66
CA PHE A 149 6.07 -1.26 1.34
C PHE A 149 6.56 -0.24 0.30
N TYR A 150 5.98 0.98 0.35
CA TYR A 150 6.39 2.09 -0.50
C TYR A 150 6.84 3.28 0.33
N ALA A 151 7.83 4.00 -0.18
CA ALA A 151 8.21 5.32 0.31
C ALA A 151 7.83 6.38 -0.73
N TRP A 152 7.33 7.52 -0.27
CA TRP A 152 6.93 8.66 -1.08
C TRP A 152 7.94 9.77 -0.86
N MET A 153 8.72 10.08 -1.90
CA MET A 153 9.92 10.90 -1.81
C MET A 153 9.75 12.18 -2.60
N GLU A 154 10.16 13.31 -2.02
CA GLU A 154 10.15 14.60 -2.73
C GLU A 154 11.15 14.61 -3.89
N VAL A 155 10.74 15.19 -5.01
CA VAL A 155 11.62 15.49 -6.15
C VAL A 155 12.46 16.74 -5.84
N PRO A 156 13.77 16.75 -6.11
CA PRO A 156 14.59 17.93 -5.90
C PRO A 156 14.16 19.08 -6.80
N LYS A 157 14.37 20.31 -6.34
CA LYS A 157 13.99 21.51 -7.09
C LYS A 157 14.61 21.53 -8.50
N GLY A 158 13.80 21.90 -9.49
CA GLY A 158 14.23 22.03 -10.88
C GLY A 158 13.94 20.82 -11.76
N TYR A 159 13.32 19.77 -11.20
CA TYR A 159 12.90 18.59 -11.94
C TYR A 159 11.39 18.36 -11.78
N SER A 160 10.74 17.89 -12.81
CA SER A 160 9.43 17.24 -12.73
C SER A 160 9.59 15.81 -12.22
N SER A 161 8.47 15.16 -11.85
CA SER A 161 8.47 13.76 -11.40
C SER A 161 9.03 12.81 -12.46
N GLU A 162 8.73 13.05 -13.74
CA GLU A 162 9.22 12.24 -14.86
C GLU A 162 10.70 12.47 -15.11
N GLU A 163 11.12 13.74 -15.22
CA GLU A 163 12.53 14.08 -15.45
C GLU A 163 13.44 13.51 -14.35
N PHE A 164 12.97 13.54 -13.10
CA PHE A 164 13.72 12.97 -11.99
C PHE A 164 13.76 11.45 -12.03
N ALA A 165 12.66 10.79 -12.37
CA ALA A 165 12.62 9.33 -12.53
C ALA A 165 13.55 8.88 -13.66
N ASP A 166 13.55 9.59 -14.79
CA ASP A 166 14.44 9.32 -15.93
C ASP A 166 15.91 9.57 -15.57
N LEU A 167 16.22 10.64 -14.84
CA LEU A 167 17.57 10.91 -14.34
C LEU A 167 18.07 9.76 -13.45
N LEU A 168 17.26 9.30 -12.49
CA LEU A 168 17.65 8.21 -11.62
C LEU A 168 17.88 6.91 -12.38
N LEU A 169 17.04 6.63 -13.36
CA LEU A 169 17.19 5.44 -14.21
C LEU A 169 18.47 5.49 -15.04
N ASN A 170 18.73 6.59 -15.72
CA ASN A 170 19.83 6.69 -16.67
C ASN A 170 21.19 6.91 -15.99
N GLU A 171 21.26 7.71 -14.92
CA GLU A 171 22.53 8.09 -14.30
C GLU A 171 22.88 7.25 -13.04
N ALA A 172 21.85 6.76 -12.31
CA ALA A 172 22.07 5.94 -11.14
C ALA A 172 21.69 4.45 -11.33
N GLY A 173 21.01 4.09 -12.42
CA GLY A 173 20.48 2.75 -12.63
C GLY A 173 19.42 2.37 -11.60
N VAL A 174 18.63 3.36 -11.13
CA VAL A 174 17.59 3.18 -10.12
C VAL A 174 16.24 3.51 -10.72
N ALA A 175 15.40 2.49 -10.91
CA ALA A 175 14.03 2.66 -11.41
C ALA A 175 13.07 3.04 -10.29
N VAL A 176 12.34 4.13 -10.46
CA VAL A 176 11.30 4.63 -9.55
C VAL A 176 10.02 4.93 -10.34
N ALA A 177 8.89 5.02 -9.65
CA ALA A 177 7.65 5.42 -10.31
C ALA A 177 7.45 6.94 -10.15
N PRO A 178 7.32 7.70 -11.25
CA PRO A 178 7.04 9.13 -11.17
C PRO A 178 5.66 9.38 -10.54
N GLY A 179 5.57 10.41 -9.71
CA GLY A 179 4.40 10.66 -8.89
C GLY A 179 3.17 11.10 -9.67
N ASN A 180 3.35 11.83 -10.77
CA ASN A 180 2.25 12.21 -11.67
C ASN A 180 1.49 11.00 -12.25
N GLY A 181 2.10 9.80 -12.31
CA GLY A 181 1.43 8.54 -12.64
C GLY A 181 0.36 8.11 -11.62
N PHE A 182 0.27 8.76 -10.46
CA PHE A 182 -0.74 8.54 -9.42
C PHE A 182 -1.78 9.67 -9.34
N GLY A 183 -1.79 10.58 -10.29
CA GLY A 183 -2.67 11.74 -10.37
C GLY A 183 -1.91 13.07 -10.28
N GLU A 184 -2.61 14.16 -10.58
CA GLU A 184 -2.00 15.51 -10.68
C GLU A 184 -1.31 15.97 -9.40
N TYR A 185 -1.84 15.59 -8.24
CA TYR A 185 -1.25 15.90 -6.90
C TYR A 185 -0.01 15.06 -6.58
N GLY A 186 0.32 14.09 -7.41
CA GLY A 186 1.56 13.33 -7.30
C GLY A 186 2.77 14.01 -7.94
N GLU A 187 2.55 15.10 -8.69
CA GLU A 187 3.66 15.88 -9.25
C GLU A 187 4.55 16.44 -8.14
N GLY A 188 5.87 16.41 -8.36
CA GLY A 188 6.86 16.77 -7.34
C GLY A 188 7.27 15.63 -6.42
N TYR A 189 6.82 14.40 -6.69
CA TYR A 189 7.16 13.19 -5.92
C TYR A 189 7.55 12.02 -6.82
N VAL A 190 8.23 11.04 -6.21
CA VAL A 190 8.44 9.70 -6.78
C VAL A 190 8.12 8.63 -5.74
N ARG A 191 7.59 7.48 -6.19
CA ARG A 191 7.35 6.32 -5.34
C ARG A 191 8.48 5.32 -5.46
N ILE A 192 9.04 4.95 -4.31
CA ILE A 192 10.08 3.93 -4.16
C ILE A 192 9.44 2.64 -3.64
N GLY A 193 9.75 1.50 -4.25
CA GLY A 193 9.37 0.18 -3.74
C GLY A 193 10.43 -0.38 -2.80
N LEU A 194 10.04 -0.71 -1.56
CA LEU A 194 10.91 -1.32 -0.54
C LEU A 194 10.88 -2.86 -0.63
N LEU A 195 10.89 -3.40 -1.85
CA LEU A 195 10.60 -4.80 -2.16
C LEU A 195 11.84 -5.66 -2.37
N ILE A 196 13.01 -5.03 -2.48
CA ILE A 196 14.29 -5.69 -2.72
C ILE A 196 15.07 -5.86 -1.42
N GLU A 197 16.19 -6.60 -1.46
CA GLU A 197 17.02 -6.81 -0.27
C GLU A 197 17.63 -5.51 0.25
N LEU A 198 17.92 -5.49 1.56
CA LEU A 198 18.37 -4.30 2.28
C LEU A 198 19.60 -3.67 1.65
N GLU A 199 20.59 -4.49 1.35
CA GLU A 199 21.87 -4.06 0.75
C GLU A 199 21.66 -3.38 -0.61
N ARG A 200 20.63 -3.82 -1.36
CA ARG A 200 20.30 -3.22 -2.65
C ARG A 200 19.58 -1.88 -2.49
N LEU A 201 18.81 -1.70 -1.42
CA LEU A 201 18.19 -0.41 -1.11
C LEU A 201 19.26 0.61 -0.70
N GLU A 202 20.20 0.21 0.14
CA GLU A 202 21.33 1.05 0.54
C GLU A 202 22.22 1.40 -0.67
N GLU A 203 22.56 0.44 -1.50
CA GLU A 203 23.30 0.66 -2.75
C GLU A 203 22.59 1.66 -3.68
N ALA A 204 21.25 1.58 -3.80
CA ALA A 204 20.48 2.51 -4.61
C ALA A 204 20.61 3.95 -4.09
N VAL A 205 20.52 4.15 -2.77
CA VAL A 205 20.73 5.48 -2.15
C VAL A 205 22.17 5.97 -2.35
N ASP A 206 23.17 5.11 -2.21
CA ASP A 206 24.57 5.46 -2.44
C ASP A 206 24.84 5.89 -3.90
N ARG A 207 24.16 5.26 -4.86
CA ARG A 207 24.23 5.64 -6.28
C ARG A 207 23.59 7.02 -6.51
N ILE A 208 22.42 7.25 -5.92
CA ILE A 208 21.72 8.53 -5.98
C ILE A 208 22.54 9.64 -5.32
N ALA A 209 23.20 9.36 -4.19
CA ALA A 209 24.06 10.33 -3.49
C ALA A 209 25.17 10.92 -4.38
N LYS A 210 25.73 10.12 -5.29
CA LYS A 210 26.80 10.55 -6.21
C LYS A 210 26.33 11.62 -7.21
N LEU A 211 25.03 11.75 -7.43
CA LEU A 211 24.46 12.80 -8.29
C LEU A 211 24.44 14.19 -7.62
N ASN A 212 24.68 14.27 -6.30
CA ASN A 212 24.73 15.52 -5.52
C ASN A 212 23.49 16.43 -5.66
N LEU A 213 22.30 15.85 -5.70
CA LEU A 213 21.03 16.55 -5.97
C LEU A 213 20.38 17.20 -4.73
N PHE A 214 20.74 16.74 -3.54
CA PHE A 214 20.11 17.12 -2.27
C PHE A 214 21.10 17.93 -1.43
N LYS A 215 21.19 19.22 -1.67
CA LYS A 215 22.07 20.16 -0.91
C LYS A 215 21.23 21.18 -0.16
#